data_c61a60a98446d146f3f1b9a4b54c3bbe
#
_entry.id   c61a60a98446d146f3f1b9a4b54c3bbe
#
_cell.length_a   1.000
_cell.length_b   1.000
_cell.length_c   1.000
_cell.angle_alpha   90.00
_cell.angle_beta   90.00
_cell.angle_gamma   90.00
#
_symmetry.space_group_name_H-M   'P 1'
#
loop_
_entity.id
_entity.type
_entity.pdbx_description
1 polymer ?
#
loop_
_entity_poly.entity_id
_entity_poly.type
_entity_poly.pdbx_seq_one_letter_code
_entity_poly.pdbx_strand_id
1 'polypeptide(L)'
;ALRQLVKSEEYGKVLDASFERLSAAPRWAVGSWLFDKSKSGLLPFDLHIHDLDVIVSLFGKPECFTINTCHGRGKTYAEHLRIDYDFGDKHVNGEAAWFNADSPWTARWRVYFENAVVINDGKTMTAYTFDAPPRVFDTKDEVEISTGINVPPCGWYYNELKHFAQCIREGVPTPYVSREQLLTVMEILEEVSKWT
;
A
#
# COMPACT_ATOMS: atom_id res chain seq x y z
N ALA A 1 11.16 -6.21 5.57
CA ALA A 1 11.18 -7.63 5.24
C ALA A 1 10.87 -7.88 3.76
N LEU A 2 9.67 -7.51 3.23
CA LEU A 2 9.29 -7.80 1.83
C LEU A 2 10.30 -7.23 0.81
N ARG A 3 10.71 -5.95 0.95
CA ARG A 3 11.72 -5.34 0.07
C ARG A 3 13.03 -6.14 0.03
N GLN A 4 13.42 -6.72 1.16
CA GLN A 4 14.63 -7.55 1.24
C GLN A 4 14.45 -8.86 0.48
N LEU A 5 13.30 -9.52 0.60
CA LEU A 5 12.99 -10.75 -0.15
C LEU A 5 12.98 -10.52 -1.66
N VAL A 6 12.34 -9.44 -2.12
CA VAL A 6 12.32 -9.07 -3.54
C VAL A 6 13.73 -8.78 -4.04
N LYS A 7 14.54 -8.03 -3.27
CA LYS A 7 15.91 -7.66 -3.66
C LYS A 7 16.90 -8.82 -3.64
N SER A 8 16.74 -9.75 -2.70
CA SER A 8 17.65 -10.90 -2.55
C SER A 8 17.33 -12.06 -3.48
N GLU A 9 16.12 -12.08 -4.06
CA GLU A 9 15.59 -13.19 -4.83
C GLU A 9 15.64 -14.54 -4.05
N GLU A 10 15.53 -14.49 -2.72
CA GLU A 10 15.60 -15.68 -1.86
C GLU A 10 14.62 -16.78 -2.30
N TYR A 11 13.47 -16.40 -2.83
CA TYR A 11 12.45 -17.32 -3.35
C TYR A 11 12.32 -17.29 -4.88
N GLY A 12 13.35 -16.80 -5.57
CA GLY A 12 13.31 -16.53 -7.02
C GLY A 12 12.63 -15.21 -7.36
N LYS A 13 12.31 -15.02 -8.63
CA LYS A 13 11.68 -13.78 -9.12
C LYS A 13 10.24 -13.68 -8.67
N VAL A 14 9.75 -12.45 -8.53
CA VAL A 14 8.32 -12.17 -8.36
C VAL A 14 7.60 -12.40 -9.69
N LEU A 15 6.51 -13.15 -9.64
CA LEU A 15 5.65 -13.44 -10.79
C LEU A 15 4.35 -12.63 -10.75
N ASP A 16 3.78 -12.47 -9.56
CA ASP A 16 2.51 -11.78 -9.34
C ASP A 16 2.48 -11.16 -7.94
N ALA A 17 1.75 -10.06 -7.78
CA ALA A 17 1.47 -9.50 -6.45
C ALA A 17 0.08 -8.86 -6.40
N SER A 18 -0.53 -8.90 -5.23
CA SER A 18 -1.83 -8.27 -4.95
C SER A 18 -1.78 -7.51 -3.64
N PHE A 19 -2.26 -6.26 -3.67
CA PHE A 19 -2.34 -5.37 -2.52
C PHE A 19 -3.78 -4.91 -2.33
N GLU A 20 -4.28 -4.98 -1.12
CA GLU A 20 -5.66 -4.65 -0.80
C GLU A 20 -5.74 -3.69 0.39
N ARG A 21 -6.49 -2.60 0.21
CA ARG A 21 -6.80 -1.63 1.26
C ARG A 21 -8.27 -1.27 1.22
N LEU A 22 -9.05 -1.96 2.04
CA LEU A 22 -10.49 -1.93 2.00
C LEU A 22 -11.05 -1.43 3.33
N SER A 23 -12.06 -0.57 3.29
CA SER A 23 -12.71 -0.07 4.49
C SER A 23 -14.20 0.20 4.25
N ALA A 24 -14.94 0.36 5.35
CA ALA A 24 -16.22 1.06 5.31
C ALA A 24 -16.00 2.52 4.89
N ALA A 25 -16.99 3.12 4.22
CA ALA A 25 -16.95 4.53 3.85
C ALA A 25 -16.71 5.41 5.10
N PRO A 26 -15.80 6.42 5.04
CA PRO A 26 -15.35 7.19 6.21
C PRO A 26 -16.40 8.21 6.67
N ARG A 27 -17.54 7.74 7.19
CA ARG A 27 -18.65 8.56 7.68
C ARG A 27 -18.30 9.39 8.92
N TRP A 28 -17.18 9.09 9.55
CA TRP A 28 -16.63 9.83 10.71
C TRP A 28 -16.00 11.16 10.32
N ALA A 29 -15.69 11.39 9.04
CA ALA A 29 -15.05 12.61 8.57
C ALA A 29 -15.99 13.82 8.75
N VAL A 30 -15.61 14.76 9.59
CA VAL A 30 -16.36 15.98 9.87
C VAL A 30 -16.58 16.79 8.59
N GLY A 31 -17.84 17.15 8.29
CA GLY A 31 -18.18 17.88 7.07
C GLY A 31 -17.97 17.07 5.78
N SER A 32 -17.81 15.76 5.88
CA SER A 32 -17.68 14.84 4.73
C SER A 32 -16.59 15.23 3.73
N TRP A 33 -15.54 15.90 4.19
CA TRP A 33 -14.47 16.44 3.32
C TRP A 33 -13.74 15.37 2.51
N LEU A 34 -13.70 14.13 3.00
CA LEU A 34 -13.08 13.00 2.28
C LEU A 34 -13.82 12.67 0.96
N PHE A 35 -15.12 12.98 0.88
CA PHE A 35 -15.93 12.78 -0.33
C PHE A 35 -15.93 14.00 -1.28
N ASP A 36 -15.13 15.03 -0.96
CA ASP A 36 -14.92 16.21 -1.81
C ASP A 36 -13.59 16.07 -2.55
N LYS A 37 -13.65 15.84 -3.85
CA LYS A 37 -12.47 15.63 -4.70
C LYS A 37 -11.45 16.75 -4.59
N SER A 38 -11.93 18.00 -4.46
CA SER A 38 -11.06 19.17 -4.37
C SER A 38 -10.27 19.26 -3.07
N LYS A 39 -10.69 18.52 -2.03
CA LYS A 39 -10.07 18.54 -0.70
C LYS A 39 -9.23 17.31 -0.41
N SER A 40 -9.71 16.13 -0.80
CA SER A 40 -9.07 14.86 -0.44
C SER A 40 -8.36 14.18 -1.62
N GLY A 41 -8.76 14.48 -2.86
CA GLY A 41 -8.37 13.69 -4.01
C GLY A 41 -9.08 12.32 -4.08
N LEU A 42 -10.03 12.05 -3.15
CA LEU A 42 -10.84 10.83 -3.05
C LEU A 42 -10.02 9.56 -2.77
N LEU A 43 -10.61 8.42 -3.06
CA LEU A 43 -10.07 7.09 -2.82
C LEU A 43 -8.61 6.86 -3.28
N PRO A 44 -8.16 7.37 -4.46
CA PRO A 44 -6.78 7.21 -4.88
C PRO A 44 -5.78 7.82 -3.89
N PHE A 45 -6.05 9.03 -3.40
CA PHE A 45 -5.14 9.78 -2.53
C PHE A 45 -5.31 9.46 -1.03
N ASP A 46 -6.44 8.86 -0.63
CA ASP A 46 -6.66 8.47 0.77
C ASP A 46 -6.19 7.03 1.06
N LEU A 47 -6.55 6.07 0.20
CA LEU A 47 -6.24 4.66 0.43
C LEU A 47 -5.20 4.09 -0.53
N HIS A 48 -5.40 4.26 -1.84
CA HIS A 48 -4.56 3.57 -2.83
C HIS A 48 -3.11 4.04 -2.82
N ILE A 49 -2.85 5.30 -2.48
CA ILE A 49 -1.50 5.87 -2.39
C ILE A 49 -0.55 5.02 -1.53
N HIS A 50 -1.04 4.45 -0.44
CA HIS A 50 -0.21 3.66 0.48
C HIS A 50 0.31 2.38 -0.16
N ASP A 51 -0.52 1.71 -0.96
CA ASP A 51 -0.14 0.47 -1.62
C ASP A 51 0.63 0.75 -2.91
N LEU A 52 0.26 1.80 -3.64
CA LEU A 52 0.99 2.25 -4.82
C LEU A 52 2.44 2.65 -4.47
N ASP A 53 2.65 3.36 -3.37
CA ASP A 53 4.01 3.70 -2.92
C ASP A 53 4.85 2.44 -2.65
N VAL A 54 4.27 1.43 -2.02
CA VAL A 54 4.93 0.13 -1.82
C VAL A 54 5.21 -0.54 -3.16
N ILE A 55 4.25 -0.61 -4.07
CA ILE A 55 4.38 -1.21 -5.40
C ILE A 55 5.53 -0.55 -6.16
N VAL A 56 5.53 0.77 -6.26
CA VAL A 56 6.60 1.53 -6.97
C VAL A 56 7.95 1.36 -6.27
N SER A 57 7.98 1.29 -4.93
CA SER A 57 9.21 1.08 -4.18
C SER A 57 9.84 -0.31 -4.38
N LEU A 58 9.01 -1.31 -4.70
CA LEU A 58 9.44 -2.69 -4.93
C LEU A 58 9.81 -2.96 -6.39
N PHE A 59 9.04 -2.42 -7.33
CA PHE A 59 9.06 -2.83 -8.72
C PHE A 59 9.39 -1.68 -9.69
N GLY A 60 9.45 -0.43 -9.21
CA GLY A 60 9.68 0.74 -10.05
C GLY A 60 8.41 1.23 -10.78
N LYS A 61 8.60 1.89 -11.91
CA LYS A 61 7.50 2.40 -12.74
C LYS A 61 6.94 1.27 -13.61
N PRO A 62 5.60 1.01 -13.59
CA PRO A 62 4.99 0.05 -14.50
C PRO A 62 5.10 0.51 -15.97
N GLU A 63 5.10 -0.44 -16.89
CA GLU A 63 5.06 -0.15 -18.34
C GLU A 63 3.70 0.41 -18.76
N CYS A 64 2.63 -0.17 -18.21
CA CYS A 64 1.25 0.30 -18.36
C CYS A 64 0.38 -0.17 -17.21
N PHE A 65 -0.84 0.35 -17.13
CA PHE A 65 -1.84 -0.10 -16.15
C PHE A 65 -3.27 0.09 -16.66
N THR A 66 -4.16 -0.75 -16.14
CA THR A 66 -5.60 -0.71 -16.43
C THR A 66 -6.37 -0.36 -15.17
N ILE A 67 -7.32 0.56 -15.28
CA ILE A 67 -8.12 1.08 -14.17
C ILE A 67 -9.55 0.58 -14.29
N ASN A 68 -10.05 -0.02 -13.23
CA ASN A 68 -11.44 -0.42 -13.09
C ASN A 68 -12.04 0.28 -11.86
N THR A 69 -13.14 0.99 -12.05
CA THR A 69 -13.85 1.71 -10.99
C THR A 69 -15.29 1.28 -10.85
N CYS A 70 -15.82 1.42 -9.65
CA CYS A 70 -17.22 1.13 -9.35
C CYS A 70 -17.81 2.30 -8.57
N HIS A 71 -18.99 2.78 -9.03
CA HIS A 71 -19.71 3.90 -8.41
C HIS A 71 -21.03 3.39 -7.84
N GLY A 72 -21.30 3.71 -6.59
CA GLY A 72 -22.61 3.46 -6.00
C GLY A 72 -23.70 4.35 -6.62
N ARG A 73 -24.94 3.91 -6.53
CA ARG A 73 -26.09 4.67 -7.07
C ARG A 73 -26.15 6.08 -6.49
N GLY A 74 -26.13 7.09 -7.36
CA GLY A 74 -26.20 8.50 -6.99
C GLY A 74 -24.88 9.08 -6.47
N LYS A 75 -23.77 8.36 -6.57
CA LYS A 75 -22.44 8.85 -6.23
C LYS A 75 -21.77 9.52 -7.42
N THR A 76 -21.04 10.58 -7.16
CA THR A 76 -20.23 11.32 -8.16
C THR A 76 -18.76 10.94 -8.10
N TYR A 77 -18.39 9.97 -7.25
CA TYR A 77 -17.04 9.49 -7.03
C TYR A 77 -17.02 7.96 -6.99
N ALA A 78 -15.88 7.35 -7.31
CA ALA A 78 -15.69 5.92 -7.21
C ALA A 78 -15.61 5.47 -5.74
N GLU A 79 -16.36 4.44 -5.38
CA GLU A 79 -16.32 3.80 -4.06
C GLU A 79 -15.43 2.55 -4.05
N HIS A 80 -15.04 2.07 -5.22
CA HIS A 80 -14.13 0.95 -5.38
C HIS A 80 -13.23 1.19 -6.59
N LEU A 81 -11.97 0.84 -6.43
CA LEU A 81 -10.90 1.01 -7.40
C LEU A 81 -10.08 -0.27 -7.46
N ARG A 82 -9.88 -0.80 -8.65
CA ARG A 82 -8.89 -1.85 -8.92
C ARG A 82 -8.01 -1.44 -10.07
N ILE A 83 -6.70 -1.54 -9.87
CA ILE A 83 -5.70 -1.22 -10.88
C ILE A 83 -4.81 -2.43 -11.09
N ASP A 84 -4.68 -2.85 -12.33
CA ASP A 84 -3.77 -3.90 -12.75
C ASP A 84 -2.57 -3.24 -13.41
N TYR A 85 -1.39 -3.36 -12.79
CA TYR A 85 -0.11 -2.81 -13.23
C TYR A 85 0.69 -3.89 -13.96
N ASP A 86 1.15 -3.57 -15.16
CA ASP A 86 2.01 -4.43 -15.97
C ASP A 86 3.47 -3.94 -15.91
N PHE A 87 4.38 -4.82 -15.53
CA PHE A 87 5.81 -4.58 -15.48
C PHE A 87 6.57 -5.39 -16.54
N GLY A 88 5.85 -5.99 -17.51
CA GLY A 88 6.39 -6.83 -18.56
C GLY A 88 6.67 -8.26 -18.11
N ASP A 89 7.43 -8.45 -17.03
CA ASP A 89 7.79 -9.76 -16.47
C ASP A 89 6.94 -10.19 -15.28
N LYS A 90 6.06 -9.31 -14.77
CA LYS A 90 5.15 -9.58 -13.65
C LYS A 90 3.90 -8.70 -13.72
N HIS A 91 2.82 -9.17 -13.10
CA HIS A 91 1.59 -8.43 -12.92
C HIS A 91 1.36 -8.10 -11.45
N VAL A 92 0.95 -6.87 -11.17
CA VAL A 92 0.68 -6.42 -9.81
C VAL A 92 -0.71 -5.78 -9.76
N ASN A 93 -1.53 -6.22 -8.82
CA ASN A 93 -2.86 -5.67 -8.60
C ASN A 93 -2.89 -4.79 -7.35
N GLY A 94 -3.54 -3.64 -7.45
CA GLY A 94 -3.85 -2.76 -6.33
C GLY A 94 -5.35 -2.55 -6.21
N GLU A 95 -5.94 -2.87 -5.06
CA GLU A 95 -7.38 -2.72 -4.79
C GLU A 95 -7.61 -1.80 -3.60
N ALA A 96 -8.48 -0.80 -3.77
CA ALA A 96 -8.91 0.09 -2.70
C ALA A 96 -10.43 0.27 -2.73
N ALA A 97 -11.06 0.37 -1.55
CA ALA A 97 -12.50 0.58 -1.47
C ALA A 97 -12.94 1.34 -0.22
N TRP A 98 -14.00 2.13 -0.40
CA TRP A 98 -14.86 2.69 0.63
C TRP A 98 -16.25 2.07 0.50
N PHE A 99 -16.45 0.88 1.02
CA PHE A 99 -17.72 0.18 0.90
C PHE A 99 -18.85 0.93 1.60
N ASN A 100 -19.99 1.01 0.95
CA ASN A 100 -21.21 1.52 1.61
C ASN A 100 -21.84 0.44 2.51
N ALA A 101 -21.02 -0.14 3.37
CA ALA A 101 -21.35 -1.17 4.33
C ALA A 101 -20.38 -1.05 5.52
N ASP A 102 -20.80 -1.54 6.68
CA ASP A 102 -19.95 -1.63 7.87
C ASP A 102 -19.02 -2.84 7.73
N SER A 103 -18.04 -2.70 6.85
CA SER A 103 -17.03 -3.73 6.59
C SER A 103 -15.80 -3.51 7.49
N PRO A 104 -15.12 -4.57 7.92
CA PRO A 104 -13.89 -4.44 8.68
C PRO A 104 -12.79 -3.80 7.82
N TRP A 105 -11.91 -3.05 8.48
CA TRP A 105 -10.67 -2.57 7.87
C TRP A 105 -9.81 -3.75 7.39
N THR A 106 -9.34 -3.67 6.15
CA THR A 106 -8.44 -4.66 5.56
C THR A 106 -7.25 -3.91 4.95
N ALA A 107 -6.04 -4.30 5.36
CA ALA A 107 -4.79 -3.90 4.73
C ALA A 107 -3.92 -5.14 4.63
N ARG A 108 -3.91 -5.77 3.48
CA ARG A 108 -3.21 -7.04 3.27
C ARG A 108 -2.58 -7.09 1.89
N TRP A 109 -1.61 -7.99 1.73
CA TRP A 109 -1.01 -8.25 0.43
C TRP A 109 -0.50 -9.69 0.33
N ARG A 110 -0.37 -10.14 -0.89
CA ARG A 110 0.22 -11.42 -1.27
C ARG A 110 1.21 -11.17 -2.40
N VAL A 111 2.40 -11.77 -2.31
CA VAL A 111 3.40 -11.78 -3.37
C VAL A 111 3.73 -13.23 -3.71
N TYR A 112 3.60 -13.58 -4.97
CA TYR A 112 3.92 -14.87 -5.52
C TYR A 112 5.29 -14.81 -6.20
N PHE A 113 6.22 -15.59 -5.67
CA PHE A 113 7.56 -15.81 -6.20
C PHE A 113 7.62 -17.17 -6.94
N GLU A 114 8.66 -17.41 -7.71
CA GLU A 114 8.85 -18.70 -8.38
C GLU A 114 8.77 -19.90 -7.43
N ASN A 115 9.27 -19.77 -6.20
CA ASN A 115 9.39 -20.87 -5.23
C ASN A 115 8.66 -20.63 -3.91
N ALA A 116 7.88 -19.55 -3.78
CA ALA A 116 7.14 -19.25 -2.56
C ALA A 116 5.93 -18.36 -2.80
N VAL A 117 4.97 -18.42 -1.89
CA VAL A 117 3.95 -17.38 -1.71
C VAL A 117 4.18 -16.71 -0.36
N VAL A 118 4.34 -15.39 -0.37
CA VAL A 118 4.46 -14.58 0.85
C VAL A 118 3.17 -13.79 1.05
N ILE A 119 2.56 -13.96 2.21
CA ILE A 119 1.27 -13.34 2.55
C ILE A 119 1.46 -12.46 3.79
N ASN A 120 0.93 -11.25 3.74
CA ASN A 120 0.65 -10.44 4.91
C ASN A 120 -0.87 -10.33 5.05
N ASP A 121 -1.40 -10.82 6.16
CA ASP A 121 -2.83 -10.82 6.47
C ASP A 121 -3.30 -9.57 7.24
N GLY A 122 -2.43 -8.58 7.38
CA GLY A 122 -2.62 -7.38 8.18
C GLY A 122 -2.10 -7.50 9.62
N LYS A 123 -1.63 -8.69 10.04
CA LYS A 123 -1.07 -8.95 11.39
C LYS A 123 0.29 -9.62 11.32
N THR A 124 0.43 -10.59 10.43
CA THR A 124 1.65 -11.39 10.28
C THR A 124 2.06 -11.46 8.82
N MET A 125 3.35 -11.54 8.59
CA MET A 125 3.94 -11.82 7.29
C MET A 125 4.48 -13.24 7.32
N THR A 126 4.00 -14.10 6.42
CA THR A 126 4.34 -15.52 6.37
C THR A 126 4.71 -15.96 4.96
N ALA A 127 5.83 -16.65 4.82
CA ALA A 127 6.22 -17.32 3.57
C ALA A 127 5.85 -18.80 3.61
N TYR A 128 5.30 -19.27 2.51
CA TYR A 128 4.92 -20.68 2.28
C TYR A 128 5.72 -21.24 1.11
N THR A 129 6.37 -22.39 1.32
CA THR A 129 7.09 -23.15 0.29
C THR A 129 6.64 -24.61 0.35
N PHE A 130 7.00 -25.42 -0.65
CA PHE A 130 6.70 -26.86 -0.59
C PHE A 130 7.64 -27.64 0.32
N ASP A 131 8.90 -27.19 0.42
CA ASP A 131 9.99 -27.99 1.00
C ASP A 131 10.30 -27.66 2.46
N ALA A 132 9.59 -26.67 3.05
CA ALA A 132 9.80 -26.25 4.44
C ALA A 132 8.48 -25.86 5.12
N PRO A 133 8.43 -25.91 6.47
CA PRO A 133 7.31 -25.34 7.23
C PRO A 133 7.15 -23.85 6.95
N PRO A 134 5.93 -23.29 7.11
CA PRO A 134 5.70 -21.86 6.96
C PRO A 134 6.65 -21.03 7.82
N ARG A 135 7.32 -20.05 7.21
CA ARG A 135 8.21 -19.12 7.90
C ARG A 135 7.46 -17.84 8.24
N VAL A 136 7.26 -17.58 9.52
CA VAL A 136 6.70 -16.32 10.02
C VAL A 136 7.85 -15.33 10.22
N PHE A 137 7.68 -14.12 9.69
CA PHE A 137 8.63 -13.01 9.87
C PHE A 137 8.24 -12.21 11.10
N ASP A 138 9.21 -11.93 11.96
CA ASP A 138 9.01 -10.98 13.06
C ASP A 138 9.01 -9.56 12.48
N THR A 139 7.85 -8.94 12.52
CA THR A 139 7.63 -7.57 12.05
C THR A 139 7.20 -6.65 13.18
N LYS A 140 7.37 -7.09 14.44
CA LYS A 140 7.02 -6.28 15.61
C LYS A 140 7.97 -5.10 15.75
N ASP A 141 7.40 -3.99 16.12
CA ASP A 141 8.18 -2.81 16.49
C ASP A 141 8.88 -3.03 17.87
N GLU A 142 10.11 -2.53 17.99
CA GLU A 142 10.82 -2.54 19.27
C GLU A 142 10.18 -1.60 20.30
N VAL A 143 9.41 -0.63 19.83
CA VAL A 143 8.80 0.40 20.68
C VAL A 143 7.30 0.51 20.34
N GLU A 144 6.47 0.37 21.35
CA GLU A 144 5.03 0.64 21.26
C GLU A 144 4.71 1.96 21.94
N ILE A 145 4.18 2.93 21.19
CA ILE A 145 3.79 4.25 21.70
C ILE A 145 2.32 4.48 21.42
N SER A 146 1.56 4.81 22.45
CA SER A 146 0.18 5.27 22.28
C SER A 146 0.19 6.68 21.68
N THR A 147 -0.42 6.83 20.51
CA THR A 147 -0.47 8.11 19.79
C THR A 147 -1.63 9.00 20.23
N GLY A 148 -2.58 8.46 21.01
CA GLY A 148 -3.79 9.16 21.39
C GLY A 148 -4.80 9.41 20.28
N ILE A 149 -4.57 8.85 19.10
CA ILE A 149 -5.48 8.85 17.94
C ILE A 149 -5.96 7.42 17.65
N ASN A 150 -6.89 7.24 16.71
CA ASN A 150 -7.48 5.94 16.36
C ASN A 150 -6.51 4.99 15.64
N VAL A 151 -5.28 4.94 16.12
CA VAL A 151 -4.24 4.04 15.63
C VAL A 151 -3.79 3.19 16.81
N PRO A 152 -3.67 1.86 16.67
CA PRO A 152 -3.14 1.01 17.71
C PRO A 152 -1.77 1.50 18.18
N PRO A 153 -1.40 1.28 19.44
CA PRO A 153 -0.04 1.54 19.90
C PRO A 153 0.97 0.83 19.00
N CYS A 154 1.85 1.59 18.38
CA CYS A 154 2.86 1.08 17.45
C CYS A 154 4.08 1.98 17.42
N GLY A 155 5.18 1.47 16.87
CA GLY A 155 6.42 2.20 16.69
C GLY A 155 6.53 2.93 15.34
N TRP A 156 5.55 2.84 14.44
CA TRP A 156 5.68 3.30 13.06
C TRP A 156 6.00 4.79 12.98
N TYR A 157 5.18 5.64 13.61
CA TYR A 157 5.42 7.09 13.63
C TYR A 157 6.71 7.46 14.37
N TYR A 158 7.03 6.73 15.45
CA TYR A 158 8.29 6.94 16.15
C TYR A 158 9.49 6.63 15.25
N ASN A 159 9.48 5.50 14.56
CA ASN A 159 10.55 5.09 13.66
C ASN A 159 10.69 6.05 12.48
N GLU A 160 9.57 6.51 11.90
CA GLU A 160 9.55 7.51 10.83
C GLU A 160 10.18 8.83 11.30
N LEU A 161 9.71 9.39 12.40
CA LEU A 161 10.21 10.66 12.94
C LEU A 161 11.68 10.56 13.39
N LYS A 162 12.08 9.45 13.99
CA LYS A 162 13.45 9.16 14.38
C LYS A 162 14.37 9.15 13.16
N HIS A 163 13.96 8.42 12.11
CA HIS A 163 14.70 8.35 10.86
C HIS A 163 14.81 9.72 10.19
N PHE A 164 13.71 10.46 10.10
CA PHE A 164 13.69 11.80 9.53
C PHE A 164 14.63 12.77 10.28
N ALA A 165 14.56 12.76 11.61
CA ALA A 165 15.44 13.58 12.44
C ALA A 165 16.93 13.19 12.28
N GLN A 166 17.23 11.92 12.07
CA GLN A 166 18.58 11.44 11.80
C GLN A 166 19.09 11.97 10.46
N CYS A 167 18.30 11.84 9.39
CA CYS A 167 18.67 12.36 8.07
C CYS A 167 18.98 13.87 8.10
N ILE A 168 18.18 14.65 8.85
CA ILE A 168 18.44 16.09 9.04
C ILE A 168 19.78 16.34 9.76
N ARG A 169 20.05 15.63 10.87
CA ARG A 169 21.29 15.81 11.64
C ARG A 169 22.53 15.46 10.83
N GLU A 170 22.43 14.43 9.98
CA GLU A 170 23.54 13.95 9.17
C GLU A 170 23.66 14.69 7.83
N GLY A 171 22.68 15.49 7.46
CA GLY A 171 22.64 16.21 6.17
C GLY A 171 22.54 15.27 4.97
N VAL A 172 21.93 14.09 5.13
CA VAL A 172 21.79 13.07 4.08
C VAL A 172 20.32 12.84 3.71
N PRO A 173 20.03 12.54 2.44
CA PRO A 173 18.68 12.14 2.04
C PRO A 173 18.33 10.78 2.63
N THR A 174 17.01 10.52 2.77
CA THR A 174 16.52 9.19 3.14
C THR A 174 16.88 8.14 2.07
N PRO A 175 17.39 6.96 2.46
CA PRO A 175 17.63 5.85 1.53
C PRO A 175 16.36 5.06 1.21
N TYR A 176 15.25 5.34 1.89
CA TYR A 176 14.01 4.55 1.79
C TYR A 176 13.06 5.03 0.70
N VAL A 177 13.09 6.33 0.40
CA VAL A 177 12.21 6.95 -0.58
C VAL A 177 13.02 7.89 -1.47
N SER A 178 13.02 7.65 -2.77
CA SER A 178 13.67 8.53 -3.74
C SER A 178 12.70 9.57 -4.30
N ARG A 179 13.25 10.68 -4.81
CA ARG A 179 12.45 11.68 -5.52
C ARG A 179 11.75 11.08 -6.74
N GLU A 180 12.43 10.18 -7.45
CA GLU A 180 11.88 9.50 -8.63
C GLU A 180 10.67 8.63 -8.26
N GLN A 181 10.77 7.87 -7.16
CA GLN A 181 9.65 7.10 -6.61
C GLN A 181 8.44 8.01 -6.35
N LEU A 182 8.63 9.12 -5.63
CA LEU A 182 7.54 10.07 -5.32
C LEU A 182 6.90 10.64 -6.57
N LEU A 183 7.69 11.05 -7.57
CA LEU A 183 7.17 11.58 -8.84
C LEU A 183 6.38 10.51 -9.60
N THR A 184 6.87 9.29 -9.66
CA THR A 184 6.18 8.17 -10.31
C THR A 184 4.83 7.88 -9.63
N VAL A 185 4.80 7.85 -8.29
CA VAL A 185 3.55 7.66 -7.54
C VAL A 185 2.55 8.78 -7.85
N MET A 186 2.99 10.04 -7.84
CA MET A 186 2.12 11.17 -8.12
C MET A 186 1.60 11.18 -9.56
N GLU A 187 2.46 10.88 -10.56
CA GLU A 187 2.05 10.77 -11.97
C GLU A 187 0.95 9.70 -12.15
N ILE A 188 1.09 8.54 -11.52
CA ILE A 188 0.09 7.48 -11.58
C ILE A 188 -1.21 7.91 -10.88
N LEU A 189 -1.12 8.51 -9.68
CA LEU A 189 -2.31 8.97 -8.95
C LEU A 189 -3.07 10.05 -9.70
N GLU A 190 -2.38 10.98 -10.35
CA GLU A 190 -3.01 12.00 -11.19
C GLU A 190 -3.78 11.38 -12.36
N GLU A 191 -3.23 10.34 -13.00
CA GLU A 191 -3.92 9.61 -14.06
C GLU A 191 -5.14 8.86 -13.51
N VAL A 192 -4.97 8.12 -12.42
CA VAL A 192 -6.06 7.37 -11.75
C VAL A 192 -7.20 8.30 -11.32
N SER A 193 -6.86 9.49 -10.82
CA SER A 193 -7.85 10.46 -10.35
C SER A 193 -8.82 10.97 -11.43
N LYS A 194 -8.49 10.80 -12.69
CA LYS A 194 -9.40 11.16 -13.79
C LYS A 194 -10.59 10.22 -13.91
N TRP A 195 -10.48 9.03 -13.31
CA TRP A 195 -11.48 7.96 -13.35
C TRP A 195 -12.32 7.84 -12.06
N THR A 196 -12.04 8.68 -11.06
CA THR A 196 -12.69 8.61 -9.73
C THR A 196 -13.43 9.90 -9.36
#